data_29849919ac7cf4946e3fcd0e568c5169
#
_entry.id   29849919ac7cf4946e3fcd0e568c5169
#
_cell.length_a   1.000
_cell.length_b   1.000
_cell.length_c   1.000
_cell.angle_alpha   90.00
_cell.angle_beta   90.00
_cell.angle_gamma   90.00
#
_symmetry.space_group_name_H-M   'P 1'
#
loop_
_entity.id
_entity.type
_entity.pdbx_description
1 polymer ?
#
loop_
_entity_poly.entity_id
_entity_poly.type
_entity_poly.pdbx_seq_one_letter_code
_entity_poly.pdbx_strand_id
1 'polypeptide(L)'
;MKVYSDSSKNELLYEIKSNRLIDFQQTFTLTNTQGNVVGSVRRKSIRSLWKATFKLMNEQENHDSTIQEKNAFVKMWDGIFGEIPIIGMLSGYVFNPSYILSTTEGEALFEIRKEPSFFGRKFTVEKLTTSDVNEERFVLSLALMVLVERGRG
;
A
#
# COMPACT_ATOMS: atom_id res chain seq x y z
N MET A 1 -7.99 9.99 9.55
CA MET A 1 -8.71 10.01 8.26
C MET A 1 -10.00 9.21 8.42
N LYS A 2 -11.09 9.65 7.81
CA LYS A 2 -12.36 8.91 7.82
C LYS A 2 -12.66 8.40 6.42
N VAL A 3 -13.18 7.18 6.33
CA VAL A 3 -13.57 6.51 5.07
C VAL A 3 -15.06 6.31 5.12
N TYR A 4 -15.75 6.73 4.07
CA TYR A 4 -17.20 6.70 3.95
C TYR A 4 -17.62 5.81 2.78
N SER A 5 -18.85 5.32 2.80
CA SER A 5 -19.43 4.48 1.74
C SER A 5 -19.51 5.21 0.40
N ASP A 6 -19.75 6.51 0.44
CA ASP A 6 -19.93 7.36 -0.74
C ASP A 6 -19.49 8.82 -0.51
N SER A 7 -19.66 9.64 -1.54
CA SER A 7 -19.34 11.06 -1.51
C SER A 7 -20.27 11.90 -0.64
N SER A 8 -21.45 11.41 -0.29
CA SER A 8 -22.42 12.10 0.59
C SER A 8 -21.98 12.09 2.05
N LYS A 9 -21.05 11.20 2.42
CA LYS A 9 -20.48 11.04 3.77
C LYS A 9 -21.52 10.75 4.85
N ASN A 10 -22.60 10.09 4.49
CA ASN A 10 -23.67 9.76 5.42
C ASN A 10 -23.31 8.54 6.26
N GLU A 11 -22.56 7.60 5.71
CA GLU A 11 -22.18 6.36 6.38
C GLU A 11 -20.66 6.25 6.51
N LEU A 12 -20.17 6.30 7.74
CA LEU A 12 -18.77 6.07 8.08
C LEU A 12 -18.49 4.56 8.07
N LEU A 13 -17.48 4.13 7.33
CA LEU A 13 -17.07 2.73 7.27
C LEU A 13 -15.84 2.47 8.16
N TYR A 14 -14.82 3.36 8.08
CA TYR A 14 -13.56 3.19 8.79
C TYR A 14 -13.00 4.50 9.31
N GLU A 15 -12.26 4.40 10.41
CA GLU A 15 -11.42 5.48 10.90
C GLU A 15 -9.94 5.05 10.88
N ILE A 16 -9.09 5.91 10.32
CA ILE A 16 -7.64 5.71 10.31
C ILE A 16 -7.01 6.78 11.18
N LYS A 17 -6.41 6.37 12.29
CA LYS A 17 -5.69 7.22 13.24
C LYS A 17 -4.19 7.08 13.03
N SER A 18 -3.50 8.21 13.00
CA SER A 18 -2.04 8.26 12.94
C SER A 18 -1.49 8.43 14.35
N ASN A 19 -0.58 7.56 14.74
CA ASN A 19 0.23 7.72 15.93
C ASN A 19 1.68 7.99 15.50
N ARG A 20 2.24 9.15 15.89
CA ARG A 20 3.64 9.47 15.67
C ARG A 20 4.45 8.93 16.84
N LEU A 21 5.14 7.84 16.63
CA LEU A 21 6.18 7.40 17.55
C LEU A 21 7.45 8.23 17.30
N ILE A 22 8.22 8.44 18.37
CA ILE A 22 9.38 9.35 18.44
C ILE A 22 10.51 8.97 17.46
N ASP A 23 10.56 7.74 16.97
CA ASP A 23 11.61 7.20 16.11
C ASP A 23 11.23 7.11 14.63
N PHE A 24 10.95 8.25 13.97
CA PHE A 24 10.79 8.32 12.51
C PHE A 24 9.85 7.28 11.86
N GLN A 25 9.16 6.46 12.64
CA GLN A 25 8.16 5.51 12.17
C GLN A 25 6.76 6.07 12.43
N GLN A 26 5.98 6.19 11.38
CA GLN A 26 4.58 6.58 11.48
C GLN A 26 3.72 5.32 11.39
N THR A 27 2.92 5.07 12.43
CA THR A 27 1.95 3.98 12.44
C THR A 27 0.55 4.54 12.24
N PHE A 28 -0.22 3.89 11.40
CA PHE A 28 -1.62 4.19 11.12
C PHE A 28 -2.46 2.99 11.54
N THR A 29 -3.35 3.16 12.49
CA THR A 29 -4.28 2.12 12.94
C THR A 29 -5.58 2.22 12.14
N LEU A 30 -6.03 1.12 11.58
CA LEU A 30 -7.27 0.97 10.85
C LEU A 30 -8.34 0.44 11.79
N THR A 31 -9.43 1.18 11.96
CA THR A 31 -10.50 0.82 12.90
C THR A 31 -11.85 0.86 12.18
N ASN A 32 -12.67 -0.17 12.36
CA ASN A 32 -14.04 -0.19 11.84
C ASN A 32 -14.98 0.68 12.70
N THR A 33 -16.25 0.78 12.31
CA THR A 33 -17.26 1.58 13.01
C THR A 33 -17.62 1.05 14.39
N GLN A 34 -17.35 -0.22 14.67
CA GLN A 34 -17.55 -0.85 15.97
C GLN A 34 -16.40 -0.60 16.94
N GLY A 35 -15.33 0.08 16.49
CA GLY A 35 -14.14 0.37 17.28
C GLY A 35 -13.10 -0.76 17.28
N ASN A 36 -13.32 -1.83 16.50
CA ASN A 36 -12.37 -2.94 16.39
C ASN A 36 -11.22 -2.55 15.45
N VAL A 37 -9.99 -2.90 15.86
CA VAL A 37 -8.81 -2.75 15.01
C VAL A 37 -8.81 -3.86 13.96
N VAL A 38 -8.82 -3.49 12.68
CA VAL A 38 -8.74 -4.42 11.54
C VAL A 38 -7.31 -4.59 11.02
N GLY A 39 -6.38 -3.84 11.60
CA GLY A 39 -4.95 -3.91 11.31
C GLY A 39 -4.26 -2.58 11.45
N SER A 40 -2.96 -2.54 11.16
CA SER A 40 -2.19 -1.31 11.15
C SER A 40 -1.20 -1.26 9.99
N VAL A 41 -0.82 -0.04 9.59
CA VAL A 41 0.16 0.23 8.54
C VAL A 41 1.31 1.01 9.17
N ARG A 42 2.51 0.46 9.12
CA ARG A 42 3.74 1.10 9.58
C ARG A 42 4.57 1.57 8.41
N ARG A 43 4.79 2.86 8.34
CA ARG A 43 5.67 3.44 7.36
C ARG A 43 7.08 3.52 7.90
N LYS A 44 8.02 2.90 7.19
CA LYS A 44 9.44 3.07 7.47
C LYS A 44 9.88 4.39 6.83
N SER A 45 10.14 5.42 7.64
CA SER A 45 10.70 6.67 7.16
C SER A 45 12.14 6.44 6.73
N ILE A 46 12.38 6.39 5.42
CA ILE A 46 13.72 6.44 4.88
C ILE A 46 13.93 7.83 4.28
N ARG A 47 15.12 8.38 4.42
CA ARG A 47 15.54 9.67 3.84
C ARG A 47 15.40 9.75 2.32
N SER A 48 15.07 8.66 1.64
CA SER A 48 14.87 8.60 0.20
C SER A 48 13.38 8.59 -0.14
N LEU A 49 12.93 9.61 -0.85
CA LEU A 49 11.56 9.77 -1.38
C LEU A 49 11.12 8.63 -2.31
N TRP A 50 12.07 7.84 -2.82
CA TRP A 50 11.87 6.86 -3.88
C TRP A 50 11.78 5.40 -3.40
N LYS A 51 11.78 5.13 -2.08
CA LYS A 51 11.76 3.77 -1.53
C LYS A 51 10.84 3.66 -0.30
N ALA A 52 9.67 4.28 -0.37
CA ALA A 52 8.70 4.13 0.71
C ALA A 52 8.24 2.67 0.81
N THR A 53 8.51 2.06 1.94
CA THR A 53 8.03 0.72 2.28
C THR A 53 7.02 0.84 3.40
N PHE A 54 5.84 0.27 3.20
CA PHE A 54 4.77 0.21 4.19
C PHE A 54 4.62 -1.23 4.64
N LYS A 55 4.84 -1.49 5.92
CA LYS A 55 4.58 -2.80 6.54
C LYS A 55 3.15 -2.83 7.04
N LEU A 56 2.42 -3.86 6.66
CA LEU A 56 1.07 -4.11 7.12
C LEU A 56 1.11 -5.12 8.25
N MET A 57 0.36 -4.80 9.30
CA MET A 57 0.17 -5.66 10.45
C MET A 57 -1.28 -6.12 10.46
N ASN A 58 -1.50 -7.39 10.81
CA ASN A 58 -2.84 -7.91 11.01
C ASN A 58 -3.44 -7.45 12.37
N GLU A 59 -4.60 -7.95 12.73
CA GLU A 59 -5.30 -7.64 13.98
C GLU A 59 -4.50 -8.05 15.22
N GLN A 60 -3.63 -9.06 15.10
CA GLN A 60 -2.74 -9.57 16.15
C GLN A 60 -1.39 -8.85 16.18
N GLU A 61 -1.24 -7.72 15.46
CA GLU A 61 0.01 -6.96 15.33
C GLU A 61 1.18 -7.73 14.69
N ASN A 62 0.90 -8.83 13.98
CA ASN A 62 1.92 -9.56 13.22
C ASN A 62 2.10 -8.94 11.84
N HIS A 63 3.35 -8.78 11.41
CA HIS A 63 3.69 -8.35 10.07
C HIS A 63 3.42 -9.49 9.09
N ASP A 64 2.45 -9.30 8.20
CA ASP A 64 2.03 -10.32 7.23
C ASP A 64 2.14 -9.86 5.78
N SER A 65 2.23 -8.57 5.53
CA SER A 65 2.28 -8.05 4.17
C SER A 65 3.07 -6.74 4.07
N THR A 66 3.51 -6.42 2.87
CA THR A 66 4.31 -5.20 2.60
C THR A 66 3.83 -4.54 1.30
N ILE A 67 3.71 -3.21 1.32
CA ILE A 67 3.57 -2.42 0.09
C ILE A 67 4.91 -1.77 -0.21
N GLN A 68 5.42 -2.00 -1.41
CA GLN A 68 6.68 -1.42 -1.88
C GLN A 68 6.62 -1.13 -3.38
N GLU A 69 7.53 -0.30 -3.83
CA GLU A 69 7.67 0.01 -5.25
C GLU A 69 7.97 -1.26 -6.06
N LYS A 70 7.31 -1.42 -7.21
CA LYS A 70 7.42 -2.63 -8.06
C LYS A 70 8.86 -2.97 -8.42
N ASN A 71 9.70 -2.00 -8.74
CA ASN A 71 11.11 -2.25 -9.04
C ASN A 71 11.91 -2.76 -7.84
N ALA A 72 11.61 -2.29 -6.64
CA ALA A 72 12.26 -2.78 -5.43
C ALA A 72 11.80 -4.21 -5.12
N PHE A 73 10.51 -4.52 -5.34
CA PHE A 73 9.96 -5.86 -5.21
C PHE A 73 10.65 -6.84 -6.16
N VAL A 74 10.67 -6.51 -7.46
CA VAL A 74 11.29 -7.38 -8.49
C VAL A 74 12.76 -7.65 -8.17
N LYS A 75 13.55 -6.61 -7.85
CA LYS A 75 14.98 -6.79 -7.52
C LYS A 75 15.22 -7.68 -6.31
N MET A 76 14.33 -7.63 -5.32
CA MET A 76 14.44 -8.46 -4.12
C MET A 76 14.16 -9.93 -4.44
N TRP A 77 13.12 -10.20 -5.23
CA TRP A 77 12.65 -11.55 -5.51
C TRP A 77 13.35 -12.19 -6.70
N ASP A 78 13.80 -11.40 -7.69
CA ASP A 78 14.62 -11.90 -8.81
C ASP A 78 15.95 -12.50 -8.32
N GLY A 79 16.55 -11.90 -7.30
CA GLY A 79 17.74 -12.47 -6.65
C GLY A 79 17.52 -13.79 -5.91
N ILE A 80 16.26 -14.13 -5.56
CA ILE A 80 15.91 -15.35 -4.82
C ILE A 80 15.39 -16.45 -5.75
N PHE A 81 14.60 -16.10 -6.77
CA PHE A 81 13.89 -17.07 -7.61
C PHE A 81 14.42 -17.15 -9.06
N GLY A 82 15.38 -16.34 -9.44
CA GLY A 82 16.05 -16.35 -10.77
C GLY A 82 15.09 -16.47 -11.94
N GLU A 83 14.85 -15.40 -12.70
CA GLU A 83 14.04 -15.33 -13.93
C GLU A 83 12.63 -14.75 -13.82
N ILE A 84 12.52 -13.51 -13.38
CA ILE A 84 11.37 -12.69 -13.78
C ILE A 84 11.78 -11.89 -15.03
N PRO A 85 11.09 -12.03 -16.19
CA PRO A 85 11.48 -11.32 -17.40
C PRO A 85 11.31 -9.80 -17.18
N ILE A 86 12.43 -9.10 -17.02
CA ILE A 86 12.46 -7.64 -16.80
C ILE A 86 12.24 -6.86 -18.11
N ILE A 87 12.21 -7.55 -19.24
CA ILE A 87 12.17 -6.97 -20.59
C ILE A 87 10.79 -6.39 -20.87
N GLY A 88 10.63 -5.10 -20.74
CA GLY A 88 9.39 -4.33 -20.98
C GLY A 88 8.98 -3.42 -19.83
N MET A 89 9.58 -3.60 -18.65
CA MET A 89 9.23 -2.83 -17.45
C MET A 89 9.85 -1.42 -17.37
N LEU A 90 10.88 -1.13 -18.16
CA LEU A 90 11.66 0.09 -18.00
C LEU A 90 11.16 1.30 -18.81
N SER A 91 10.42 1.10 -19.89
CA SER A 91 10.06 2.20 -20.80
C SER A 91 8.89 3.07 -20.34
N GLY A 92 7.98 2.56 -19.50
CA GLY A 92 6.85 3.33 -18.94
C GLY A 92 7.06 3.85 -17.53
N TYR A 93 8.17 3.52 -16.93
CA TYR A 93 8.38 3.58 -15.48
C TYR A 93 8.78 4.96 -14.94
N VAL A 94 9.48 5.76 -15.73
CA VAL A 94 10.09 7.01 -15.25
C VAL A 94 9.06 8.04 -14.80
N PHE A 95 7.82 7.96 -15.28
CA PHE A 95 6.77 8.94 -15.01
C PHE A 95 5.58 8.43 -14.20
N ASN A 96 5.38 7.11 -14.09
CA ASN A 96 4.23 6.52 -13.41
C ASN A 96 4.64 5.38 -12.48
N PRO A 97 5.00 5.67 -11.22
CA PRO A 97 5.38 4.64 -10.27
C PRO A 97 4.23 3.65 -10.01
N SER A 98 4.54 2.37 -9.98
CA SER A 98 3.65 1.31 -9.52
C SER A 98 4.17 0.67 -8.24
N TYR A 99 3.26 0.16 -7.43
CA TYR A 99 3.55 -0.48 -6.15
C TYR A 99 2.93 -1.87 -6.13
N ILE A 100 3.60 -2.79 -5.44
CA ILE A 100 3.12 -4.14 -5.18
C ILE A 100 2.81 -4.27 -3.69
N LEU A 101 1.64 -4.80 -3.38
CA LEU A 101 1.32 -5.35 -2.08
C LEU A 101 1.57 -6.85 -2.17
N SER A 102 2.46 -7.36 -1.32
CA SER A 102 2.83 -8.78 -1.27
C SER A 102 2.79 -9.32 0.15
N THR A 103 2.65 -10.63 0.29
CA THR A 103 2.86 -11.32 1.57
C THR A 103 4.33 -11.28 1.98
N THR A 104 4.62 -11.67 3.22
CA THR A 104 6.00 -11.84 3.72
C THR A 104 6.75 -12.96 3.01
N GLU A 105 6.03 -13.93 2.42
CA GLU A 105 6.58 -15.04 1.63
C GLU A 105 6.85 -14.67 0.16
N GLY A 106 6.42 -13.44 -0.26
CA GLY A 106 6.69 -12.91 -1.61
C GLY A 106 5.58 -13.13 -2.62
N GLU A 107 4.42 -13.64 -2.21
CA GLU A 107 3.26 -13.70 -3.09
C GLU A 107 2.74 -12.28 -3.36
N ALA A 108 2.66 -11.88 -4.64
CA ALA A 108 2.09 -10.61 -5.03
C ALA A 108 0.55 -10.68 -5.00
N LEU A 109 -0.08 -9.86 -4.16
CA LEU A 109 -1.53 -9.87 -3.96
C LEU A 109 -2.24 -8.80 -4.78
N PHE A 110 -1.68 -7.58 -4.79
CA PHE A 110 -2.25 -6.43 -5.52
C PHE A 110 -1.15 -5.61 -6.17
N GLU A 111 -1.46 -5.06 -7.33
CA GLU A 111 -0.69 -3.98 -7.96
C GLU A 111 -1.50 -2.69 -7.95
N ILE A 112 -0.86 -1.57 -7.60
CA ILE A 112 -1.40 -0.24 -7.75
C ILE A 112 -0.54 0.54 -8.72
N ARG A 113 -1.17 1.12 -9.75
CA ARG A 113 -0.52 1.93 -10.79
C ARG A 113 -1.09 3.34 -10.78
N LYS A 114 -0.20 4.31 -10.91
CA LYS A 114 -0.61 5.67 -11.19
C LYS A 114 -0.87 5.78 -12.69
N GLU A 115 -2.08 6.21 -13.04
CA GLU A 115 -2.44 6.44 -14.44
C GLU A 115 -1.93 7.80 -14.93
N PRO A 116 -1.52 7.90 -16.22
CA PRO A 116 -1.28 9.19 -16.85
C PRO A 116 -2.54 10.04 -16.80
N SER A 117 -2.45 11.24 -16.24
CA SER A 117 -3.59 12.13 -16.11
C SER A 117 -3.12 13.59 -16.17
N PHE A 118 -3.73 14.39 -17.03
CA PHE A 118 -3.47 15.84 -17.13
C PHE A 118 -4.09 16.62 -15.96
N PHE A 119 -5.24 16.14 -15.44
CA PHE A 119 -5.96 16.76 -14.34
C PHE A 119 -6.20 15.74 -13.24
N GLY A 120 -5.48 15.89 -12.12
CA GLY A 120 -5.62 15.02 -10.97
C GLY A 120 -4.71 13.79 -10.98
N ARG A 121 -4.81 13.00 -9.93
CA ARG A 121 -4.04 11.75 -9.77
C ARG A 121 -5.02 10.59 -9.73
N LYS A 122 -5.04 9.80 -10.80
CA LYS A 122 -5.83 8.58 -10.90
C LYS A 122 -4.92 7.38 -10.60
N PHE A 123 -5.45 6.43 -9.86
CA PHE A 123 -4.77 5.17 -9.55
C PHE A 123 -5.69 4.01 -9.89
N THR A 124 -5.13 2.96 -10.45
CA THR A 124 -5.80 1.69 -10.69
C THR A 124 -5.24 0.66 -9.74
N VAL A 125 -6.12 -0.10 -9.09
CA VAL A 125 -5.77 -1.22 -8.22
C VAL A 125 -6.20 -2.50 -8.94
N GLU A 126 -5.26 -3.42 -9.11
CA GLU A 126 -5.48 -4.73 -9.73
C GLU A 126 -5.19 -5.82 -8.71
N LYS A 127 -6.12 -6.76 -8.52
CA LYS A 127 -5.90 -7.97 -7.72
C LYS A 127 -5.15 -9.00 -8.58
N LEU A 128 -4.03 -9.48 -8.09
CA LEU A 128 -3.14 -10.41 -8.79
C LEU A 128 -3.32 -11.86 -8.33
N THR A 129 -3.87 -12.08 -7.15
CA THR A 129 -4.09 -13.41 -6.58
C THR A 129 -5.55 -13.84 -6.69
N THR A 130 -5.77 -15.16 -6.80
CA THR A 130 -7.09 -15.79 -6.69
C THR A 130 -7.40 -16.26 -5.28
N SER A 131 -6.42 -16.17 -4.38
CA SER A 131 -6.56 -16.57 -2.97
C SER A 131 -7.59 -15.70 -2.26
N ASP A 132 -8.29 -16.30 -1.30
CA ASP A 132 -9.16 -15.54 -0.39
C ASP A 132 -8.28 -14.76 0.59
N VAL A 133 -8.31 -13.44 0.46
CA VAL A 133 -7.49 -12.53 1.25
C VAL A 133 -8.38 -11.44 1.87
N ASN A 134 -7.93 -10.84 2.95
CA ASN A 134 -8.63 -9.69 3.55
C ASN A 134 -8.52 -8.45 2.65
N GLU A 135 -9.31 -8.45 1.56
CA GLU A 135 -9.32 -7.38 0.54
C GLU A 135 -9.59 -6.01 1.15
N GLU A 136 -10.48 -5.97 2.12
CA GLU A 136 -10.89 -4.75 2.80
C GLU A 136 -9.71 -4.04 3.46
N ARG A 137 -8.94 -4.75 4.28
CA ARG A 137 -7.74 -4.24 4.93
C ARG A 137 -6.69 -3.80 3.90
N PHE A 138 -6.52 -4.58 2.84
CA PHE A 138 -5.53 -4.29 1.80
C PHE A 138 -5.90 -3.06 0.99
N VAL A 139 -7.16 -2.92 0.58
CA VAL A 139 -7.66 -1.74 -0.14
C VAL A 139 -7.53 -0.48 0.72
N LEU A 140 -7.88 -0.55 2.01
CA LEU A 140 -7.69 0.56 2.95
C LEU A 140 -6.22 0.97 3.09
N SER A 141 -5.32 -0.02 3.15
CA SER A 141 -3.88 0.22 3.25
C SER A 141 -3.31 0.87 1.98
N LEU A 142 -3.77 0.44 0.81
CA LEU A 142 -3.40 1.04 -0.48
C LEU A 142 -3.93 2.47 -0.60
N ALA A 143 -5.19 2.71 -0.22
CA ALA A 143 -5.77 4.06 -0.21
C ALA A 143 -5.01 4.99 0.74
N LEU A 144 -4.64 4.52 1.93
CA LEU A 144 -3.81 5.25 2.88
C LEU A 144 -2.45 5.59 2.29
N MET A 145 -1.76 4.62 1.67
CA MET A 145 -0.48 4.85 1.01
C MET A 145 -0.57 5.98 -0.02
N VAL A 146 -1.58 5.93 -0.91
CA VAL A 146 -1.81 6.97 -1.93
C VAL A 146 -1.99 8.35 -1.30
N LEU A 147 -2.75 8.44 -0.21
CA LEU A 147 -2.98 9.71 0.48
C LEU A 147 -1.73 10.26 1.17
N VAL A 148 -0.95 9.39 1.81
CA VAL A 148 0.32 9.75 2.45
C VAL A 148 1.34 10.24 1.42
N GLU A 149 1.41 9.59 0.25
CA GLU A 149 2.29 10.02 -0.85
C GLU A 149 1.80 11.33 -1.51
N ARG A 150 0.48 11.57 -1.58
CA ARG A 150 -0.09 12.84 -2.10
C ARG A 150 0.22 14.03 -1.21
N GLY A 151 0.24 13.86 0.09
CA GLY A 151 0.50 14.93 1.07
C GLY A 151 1.95 15.43 1.07
N ARG A 152 2.81 14.90 0.19
CA ARG A 152 4.24 15.22 0.11
C ARG A 152 4.66 15.95 -1.18
N GLY A 153 3.76 16.14 -2.12
CA GLY A 153 4.00 16.83 -3.41
C GLY A 153 3.43 18.21 -3.46
#